data_07de57bef48e61d59305564bb3a7b978
#
_entry.id   07de57bef48e61d59305564bb3a7b978
#
_cell.length_a   1.000
_cell.length_b   1.000
_cell.length_c   1.000
_cell.angle_alpha   90.00
_cell.angle_beta   90.00
_cell.angle_gamma   90.00
#
_symmetry.space_group_name_H-M   'P 1'
#
loop_
_entity.id
_entity.type
_entity.pdbx_description
1 polymer ?
#
loop_
_entity_poly.entity_id
_entity_poly.type
_entity_poly.pdbx_seq_one_letter_code
_entity_poly.pdbx_strand_id
1 'polypeptide(L)'
;MQNFITIVMNSLKSMSVTAVIDILVVAFIFYKGYMLIKETRAEQLLKGIAFIIILIPISSILNLSMLYFILSKTLTIGIISVVIIFQPEIRRALEHLGRSAFEDKHGLVDKEQRNIYVNEIVNAVSNLAETKTGALIAIEQGTGLGEIISSGTIIDAKITANLLENIFVVNTPLHDGATIIGKDRIVASGCVLPLTNNQEINKKLGTRHRAGIGLSEISDALVIIVSEETGTISLAINGRLTRNYDKDRLRSILLKIMDHREEKNVKTAGKKVKTWITGIINRR
;
A
#
# COMPACT_ATOMS: atom_id res chain seq x y z
N MET A 1 28.81 -23.81 -33.55
CA MET A 1 28.05 -22.61 -33.92
C MET A 1 26.96 -22.87 -34.97
N GLN A 2 27.24 -23.64 -36.06
CA GLN A 2 26.22 -23.98 -37.09
C GLN A 2 25.00 -24.70 -36.52
N ASN A 3 25.16 -25.65 -35.58
CA ASN A 3 24.02 -26.37 -34.98
C ASN A 3 23.07 -25.46 -34.17
N PHE A 4 23.55 -24.41 -33.53
CA PHE A 4 22.73 -23.48 -32.78
C PHE A 4 21.84 -22.62 -33.69
N ILE A 5 22.44 -22.11 -34.78
CA ILE A 5 21.72 -21.30 -35.76
C ILE A 5 20.62 -22.13 -36.47
N THR A 6 20.93 -23.38 -36.80
CA THR A 6 19.98 -24.30 -37.44
C THR A 6 18.83 -24.67 -36.51
N ILE A 7 19.07 -24.87 -35.22
CA ILE A 7 18.04 -25.13 -34.20
C ILE A 7 17.16 -23.91 -34.05
N VAL A 8 17.72 -22.70 -33.94
CA VAL A 8 16.95 -21.45 -33.83
C VAL A 8 16.10 -21.21 -35.08
N MET A 9 16.66 -21.42 -36.29
CA MET A 9 15.91 -21.25 -37.56
C MET A 9 14.77 -22.27 -37.70
N ASN A 10 14.98 -23.52 -37.29
CA ASN A 10 13.93 -24.54 -37.33
C ASN A 10 12.84 -24.27 -36.28
N SER A 11 13.20 -23.79 -35.10
CA SER A 11 12.25 -23.37 -34.06
C SER A 11 11.41 -22.17 -34.51
N LEU A 12 12.00 -21.21 -35.22
CA LEU A 12 11.28 -20.06 -35.78
C LEU A 12 10.31 -20.47 -36.90
N LYS A 13 10.68 -21.45 -37.76
CA LYS A 13 9.82 -21.96 -38.82
C LYS A 13 8.63 -22.80 -38.35
N SER A 14 8.75 -23.42 -37.17
CA SER A 14 7.70 -24.25 -36.54
C SER A 14 6.87 -23.47 -35.48
N MET A 15 7.03 -22.15 -35.38
CA MET A 15 6.30 -21.35 -34.40
C MET A 15 4.80 -21.38 -34.69
N SER A 16 4.06 -22.04 -33.79
CA SER A 16 2.60 -21.97 -33.71
C SER A 16 2.16 -20.58 -33.24
N VAL A 17 0.98 -20.15 -33.63
CA VAL A 17 0.36 -18.90 -33.13
C VAL A 17 0.31 -18.88 -31.62
N THR A 18 0.12 -20.03 -30.98
CA THR A 18 0.15 -20.19 -29.53
C THR A 18 1.53 -19.87 -28.93
N ALA A 19 2.63 -20.23 -29.61
CA ALA A 19 3.99 -19.92 -29.16
C ALA A 19 4.29 -18.42 -29.22
N VAL A 20 3.77 -17.71 -30.22
CA VAL A 20 3.88 -16.24 -30.29
C VAL A 20 3.12 -15.56 -29.16
N ILE A 21 1.90 -16.03 -28.86
CA ILE A 21 1.10 -15.50 -27.75
C ILE A 21 1.80 -15.75 -26.42
N ASP A 22 2.39 -16.93 -26.22
CA ASP A 22 3.13 -17.28 -25.01
C ASP A 22 4.34 -16.34 -24.80
N ILE A 23 5.14 -16.10 -25.82
CA ILE A 23 6.25 -15.16 -25.80
C ILE A 23 5.78 -13.74 -25.48
N LEU A 24 4.66 -13.28 -26.06
CA LEU A 24 4.12 -11.95 -25.79
C LEU A 24 3.61 -11.82 -24.35
N VAL A 25 2.96 -12.84 -23.82
CA VAL A 25 2.50 -12.86 -22.42
C VAL A 25 3.68 -12.81 -21.46
N VAL A 26 4.71 -13.64 -21.70
CA VAL A 26 5.93 -13.66 -20.90
C VAL A 26 6.65 -12.31 -20.98
N ALA A 27 6.84 -11.77 -22.19
CA ALA A 27 7.45 -10.45 -22.39
C ALA A 27 6.67 -9.33 -21.66
N PHE A 28 5.34 -9.37 -21.71
CA PHE A 28 4.49 -8.42 -21.00
C PHE A 28 4.64 -8.53 -19.47
N ILE A 29 4.71 -9.74 -18.93
CA ILE A 29 4.93 -9.99 -17.49
C ILE A 29 6.29 -9.42 -17.07
N PHE A 30 7.36 -9.73 -17.83
CA PHE A 30 8.70 -9.21 -17.57
C PHE A 30 8.77 -7.68 -17.68
N TYR A 31 8.13 -7.10 -18.69
CA TYR A 31 8.04 -5.65 -18.87
C TYR A 31 7.35 -4.98 -17.68
N LYS A 32 6.21 -5.52 -17.25
CA LYS A 32 5.49 -5.01 -16.06
C LYS A 32 6.30 -5.18 -14.78
N GLY A 33 6.98 -6.33 -14.61
CA GLY A 33 7.88 -6.57 -13.49
C GLY A 33 9.04 -5.57 -13.46
N TYR A 34 9.69 -5.33 -14.60
CA TYR A 34 10.75 -4.33 -14.72
C TYR A 34 10.27 -2.91 -14.37
N MET A 35 9.06 -2.55 -14.84
CA MET A 35 8.49 -1.23 -14.59
C MET A 35 8.17 -0.97 -13.11
N LEU A 36 7.85 -2.03 -12.36
CA LEU A 36 7.66 -1.95 -10.90
C LEU A 36 8.97 -1.74 -10.12
N ILE A 37 10.08 -2.23 -10.68
CA ILE A 37 11.41 -2.17 -10.03
C ILE A 37 12.18 -0.91 -10.44
N LYS A 38 11.87 -0.36 -11.61
CA LYS A 38 12.49 0.84 -12.17
C LYS A 38 12.39 2.02 -11.18
N GLU A 39 13.48 2.75 -11.00
CA GLU A 39 13.59 3.92 -10.10
C GLU A 39 13.49 3.58 -8.60
N THR A 40 13.61 2.29 -8.24
CA THR A 40 13.65 1.84 -6.84
C THR A 40 15.06 1.44 -6.42
N ARG A 41 15.30 1.31 -5.11
CA ARG A 41 16.55 0.75 -4.56
C ARG A 41 16.83 -0.68 -5.08
N ALA A 42 15.77 -1.41 -5.41
CA ALA A 42 15.83 -2.74 -5.99
C ALA A 42 16.52 -2.76 -7.38
N GLU A 43 16.36 -1.73 -8.20
CA GLU A 43 17.01 -1.62 -9.50
C GLU A 43 18.54 -1.61 -9.38
N GLN A 44 19.08 -0.88 -8.41
CA GLN A 44 20.52 -0.81 -8.17
C GLN A 44 21.10 -2.17 -7.73
N LEU A 45 20.37 -2.88 -6.85
CA LEU A 45 20.78 -4.23 -6.42
C LEU A 45 20.77 -5.23 -7.58
N LEU A 46 19.71 -5.20 -8.42
CA LEU A 46 19.64 -6.08 -9.59
C LEU A 46 20.76 -5.82 -10.59
N LYS A 47 21.14 -4.55 -10.84
CA LYS A 47 22.30 -4.20 -11.68
C LYS A 47 23.59 -4.78 -11.12
N GLY A 48 23.81 -4.69 -9.80
CA GLY A 48 24.98 -5.26 -9.13
C GLY A 48 25.03 -6.79 -9.27
N ILE A 49 23.91 -7.48 -9.07
CA ILE A 49 23.84 -8.94 -9.23
C ILE A 49 24.05 -9.35 -10.68
N ALA A 50 23.43 -8.66 -11.65
CA ALA A 50 23.64 -8.93 -13.07
C ALA A 50 25.10 -8.77 -13.48
N PHE A 51 25.80 -7.77 -12.95
CA PHE A 51 27.22 -7.57 -13.16
C PHE A 51 28.05 -8.76 -12.63
N ILE A 52 27.75 -9.25 -11.43
CA ILE A 52 28.43 -10.43 -10.85
C ILE A 52 28.17 -11.67 -11.70
N ILE A 53 26.92 -11.90 -12.15
CA ILE A 53 26.54 -13.04 -13.01
C ILE A 53 27.36 -13.04 -14.33
N ILE A 54 27.61 -11.86 -14.92
CA ILE A 54 28.40 -11.73 -16.13
C ILE A 54 29.89 -11.98 -15.86
N LEU A 55 30.42 -11.55 -14.72
CA LEU A 55 31.82 -11.71 -14.37
C LEU A 55 32.21 -13.16 -14.05
N ILE A 56 31.30 -13.98 -13.52
CA ILE A 56 31.55 -15.37 -13.16
C ILE A 56 32.05 -16.19 -14.38
N PRO A 57 31.36 -16.26 -15.52
CA PRO A 57 31.84 -17.01 -16.68
C PRO A 57 33.14 -16.42 -17.28
N ILE A 58 33.30 -15.10 -17.27
CA ILE A 58 34.52 -14.43 -17.73
C ILE A 58 35.72 -14.88 -16.89
N SER A 59 35.57 -14.89 -15.56
CA SER A 59 36.61 -15.38 -14.64
C SER A 59 36.95 -16.86 -14.88
N SER A 60 35.95 -17.68 -15.19
CA SER A 60 36.16 -19.10 -15.54
C SER A 60 36.93 -19.30 -16.85
N ILE A 61 36.58 -18.54 -17.90
CA ILE A 61 37.28 -18.60 -19.21
C ILE A 61 38.74 -18.15 -19.09
N LEU A 62 39.00 -17.14 -18.26
CA LEU A 62 40.34 -16.62 -18.01
C LEU A 62 41.13 -17.44 -16.99
N ASN A 63 40.59 -18.57 -16.49
CA ASN A 63 41.22 -19.46 -15.48
C ASN A 63 41.60 -18.72 -14.17
N LEU A 64 40.88 -17.68 -13.80
CA LEU A 64 41.08 -16.90 -12.57
C LEU A 64 40.36 -17.55 -11.39
N SER A 65 40.90 -18.67 -10.88
CA SER A 65 40.25 -19.53 -9.89
C SER A 65 39.89 -18.81 -8.57
N MET A 66 40.75 -17.94 -8.08
CA MET A 66 40.50 -17.16 -6.87
C MET A 66 39.37 -16.16 -7.07
N LEU A 67 39.37 -15.45 -8.21
CA LEU A 67 38.29 -14.49 -8.54
C LEU A 67 36.95 -15.22 -8.71
N TYR A 68 36.94 -16.34 -9.43
CA TYR A 68 35.76 -17.20 -9.58
C TYR A 68 35.20 -17.63 -8.22
N PHE A 69 36.05 -18.08 -7.30
CA PHE A 69 35.66 -18.50 -5.96
C PHE A 69 35.00 -17.35 -5.18
N ILE A 70 35.62 -16.17 -5.17
CA ILE A 70 35.09 -14.99 -4.47
C ILE A 70 33.74 -14.57 -5.07
N LEU A 71 33.63 -14.43 -6.39
CA LEU A 71 32.41 -14.03 -7.07
C LEU A 71 31.28 -15.02 -6.82
N SER A 72 31.53 -16.33 -6.88
CA SER A 72 30.52 -17.36 -6.62
C SER A 72 30.02 -17.34 -5.18
N LYS A 73 30.91 -17.12 -4.21
CA LYS A 73 30.49 -16.97 -2.80
C LYS A 73 29.73 -15.68 -2.55
N THR A 74 30.16 -14.58 -3.17
CA THR A 74 29.48 -13.28 -3.10
C THR A 74 28.09 -13.37 -3.71
N LEU A 75 27.91 -14.08 -4.83
CA LEU A 75 26.59 -14.30 -5.43
C LEU A 75 25.65 -15.06 -4.48
N THR A 76 26.15 -16.12 -3.83
CA THR A 76 25.36 -16.90 -2.86
C THR A 76 24.87 -16.04 -1.70
N ILE A 77 25.77 -15.26 -1.09
CA ILE A 77 25.43 -14.34 -0.01
C ILE A 77 24.48 -13.25 -0.52
N GLY A 78 24.73 -12.73 -1.72
CA GLY A 78 23.90 -11.70 -2.36
C GLY A 78 22.46 -12.16 -2.56
N ILE A 79 22.23 -13.39 -3.01
CA ILE A 79 20.88 -13.95 -3.17
C ILE A 79 20.15 -14.00 -1.82
N ILE A 80 20.81 -14.47 -0.77
CA ILE A 80 20.21 -14.51 0.58
C ILE A 80 19.89 -13.08 1.05
N SER A 81 20.78 -12.13 0.85
CA SER A 81 20.58 -10.72 1.20
C SER A 81 19.40 -10.11 0.46
N VAL A 82 19.20 -10.44 -0.81
CA VAL A 82 18.04 -10.00 -1.60
C VAL A 82 16.75 -10.50 -0.96
N VAL A 83 16.65 -11.77 -0.61
CA VAL A 83 15.45 -12.34 0.03
C VAL A 83 15.12 -11.59 1.33
N ILE A 84 16.14 -11.30 2.14
CA ILE A 84 15.96 -10.57 3.40
C ILE A 84 15.50 -9.12 3.15
N ILE A 85 16.13 -8.43 2.20
CA ILE A 85 15.81 -7.03 1.86
C ILE A 85 14.38 -6.92 1.29
N PHE A 86 13.97 -7.89 0.45
CA PHE A 86 12.65 -7.89 -0.17
C PHE A 86 11.57 -8.59 0.68
N GLN A 87 11.90 -9.09 1.86
CA GLN A 87 10.92 -9.71 2.75
C GLN A 87 9.69 -8.84 3.01
N PRO A 88 9.81 -7.52 3.32
CA PRO A 88 8.66 -6.66 3.55
C PRO A 88 7.81 -6.47 2.28
N GLU A 89 8.42 -6.36 1.10
CA GLU A 89 7.69 -6.21 -0.16
C GLU A 89 6.94 -7.48 -0.53
N ILE A 90 7.58 -8.65 -0.38
CA ILE A 90 6.95 -9.96 -0.60
C ILE A 90 5.79 -10.15 0.36
N ARG A 91 5.95 -9.80 1.65
CA ARG A 91 4.89 -9.87 2.65
C ARG A 91 3.70 -9.00 2.25
N ARG A 92 3.93 -7.74 1.87
CA ARG A 92 2.87 -6.83 1.40
C ARG A 92 2.16 -7.36 0.16
N ALA A 93 2.89 -7.89 -0.82
CA ALA A 93 2.31 -8.48 -2.02
C ALA A 93 1.43 -9.70 -1.70
N LEU A 94 1.89 -10.59 -0.80
CA LEU A 94 1.13 -11.75 -0.36
C LEU A 94 -0.10 -11.36 0.46
N GLU A 95 0.00 -10.37 1.33
CA GLU A 95 -1.14 -9.81 2.08
C GLU A 95 -2.19 -9.23 1.14
N HIS A 96 -1.78 -8.49 0.10
CA HIS A 96 -2.69 -7.96 -0.92
C HIS A 96 -3.38 -9.08 -1.72
N LEU A 97 -2.65 -10.13 -2.09
CA LEU A 97 -3.21 -11.30 -2.78
C LEU A 97 -4.13 -12.12 -1.88
N GLY A 98 -3.73 -12.33 -0.61
CA GLY A 98 -4.53 -13.08 0.37
C GLY A 98 -5.85 -12.38 0.70
N ARG A 99 -5.85 -11.06 0.83
CA ARG A 99 -7.08 -10.28 1.09
C ARG A 99 -8.08 -10.36 -0.04
N SER A 100 -7.64 -10.29 -1.29
CA SER A 100 -8.55 -10.41 -2.43
C SER A 100 -9.25 -11.78 -2.50
N ALA A 101 -8.71 -12.80 -1.84
CA ALA A 101 -9.27 -14.16 -1.80
C ALA A 101 -10.22 -14.40 -0.61
N PHE A 102 -10.03 -13.67 0.51
CA PHE A 102 -10.72 -13.93 1.78
C PHE A 102 -11.54 -12.73 2.29
N GLU A 103 -11.73 -11.67 1.51
CA GLU A 103 -12.56 -10.53 1.91
C GLU A 103 -14.04 -10.95 1.95
N ASP A 104 -14.37 -11.65 3.05
CA ASP A 104 -15.73 -12.02 3.39
C ASP A 104 -16.57 -10.79 3.77
N LYS A 105 -17.69 -10.67 3.06
CA LYS A 105 -19.01 -10.23 3.54
C LYS A 105 -19.03 -9.41 4.85
N HIS A 106 -18.32 -8.30 4.93
CA HIS A 106 -18.72 -7.27 5.85
C HIS A 106 -19.86 -6.52 5.15
N GLY A 107 -21.04 -6.70 5.73
CA GLY A 107 -22.31 -6.27 5.16
C GLY A 107 -22.27 -4.86 4.64
N LEU A 108 -23.00 -4.64 3.58
CA LEU A 108 -23.39 -3.34 3.07
C LEU A 108 -23.79 -2.47 4.27
N VAL A 109 -22.90 -1.60 4.70
CA VAL A 109 -23.26 -0.58 5.71
C VAL A 109 -24.35 0.23 5.07
N ASP A 110 -25.53 0.26 5.70
CA ASP A 110 -26.65 1.01 5.20
C ASP A 110 -26.22 2.46 4.93
N LYS A 111 -26.60 3.01 3.77
CA LYS A 111 -26.23 4.38 3.38
C LYS A 111 -26.55 5.41 4.48
N GLU A 112 -27.60 5.16 5.24
CA GLU A 112 -28.01 5.99 6.36
C GLU A 112 -26.98 5.92 7.50
N GLN A 113 -26.51 4.74 7.85
CA GLN A 113 -25.53 4.52 8.90
C GLN A 113 -24.17 5.13 8.54
N ARG A 114 -23.78 5.06 7.26
CA ARG A 114 -22.56 5.71 6.72
C ARG A 114 -22.63 7.22 6.84
N ASN A 115 -23.76 7.82 6.47
CA ASN A 115 -23.97 9.26 6.63
C ASN A 115 -23.83 9.70 8.08
N ILE A 116 -24.30 8.88 9.03
CA ILE A 116 -24.13 9.14 10.46
C ILE A 116 -22.66 9.14 10.82
N TYR A 117 -21.88 8.11 10.45
CA TYR A 117 -20.45 8.03 10.77
C TYR A 117 -19.64 9.18 10.17
N VAL A 118 -19.91 9.53 8.90
CA VAL A 118 -19.24 10.67 8.26
C VAL A 118 -19.57 11.96 8.99
N ASN A 119 -20.82 12.17 9.38
CA ASN A 119 -21.22 13.36 10.13
C ASN A 119 -20.53 13.43 11.49
N GLU A 120 -20.42 12.31 12.22
CA GLU A 120 -19.71 12.25 13.50
C GLU A 120 -18.23 12.62 13.35
N ILE A 121 -17.54 12.06 12.34
CA ILE A 121 -16.14 12.40 12.05
C ILE A 121 -15.99 13.88 11.68
N VAL A 122 -16.84 14.38 10.79
CA VAL A 122 -16.80 15.77 10.33
C VAL A 122 -17.07 16.74 11.47
N ASN A 123 -18.02 16.45 12.35
CA ASN A 123 -18.32 17.27 13.53
C ASN A 123 -17.13 17.32 14.47
N ALA A 124 -16.55 16.16 14.83
CA ALA A 124 -15.36 16.10 15.67
C ALA A 124 -14.19 16.90 15.08
N VAL A 125 -13.89 16.68 13.80
CA VAL A 125 -12.78 17.37 13.12
C VAL A 125 -13.01 18.88 13.06
N SER A 126 -14.26 19.32 12.84
CA SER A 126 -14.59 20.75 12.84
C SER A 126 -14.42 21.38 14.22
N ASN A 127 -14.90 20.72 15.28
CA ASN A 127 -14.77 21.22 16.64
C ASN A 127 -13.28 21.26 17.07
N LEU A 128 -12.50 20.22 16.73
CA LEU A 128 -11.06 20.20 16.99
C LEU A 128 -10.32 21.30 16.21
N ALA A 129 -10.77 21.63 15.00
CA ALA A 129 -10.21 22.72 14.19
C ALA A 129 -10.53 24.08 14.80
N GLU A 130 -11.76 24.30 15.26
CA GLU A 130 -12.18 25.55 15.94
C GLU A 130 -11.41 25.80 17.23
N THR A 131 -11.20 24.75 18.02
CA THR A 131 -10.43 24.81 19.28
C THR A 131 -8.92 24.74 19.07
N LYS A 132 -8.43 24.60 17.82
CA LYS A 132 -7.02 24.39 17.45
C LYS A 132 -6.41 23.21 18.22
N THR A 133 -7.18 22.16 18.41
CA THR A 133 -6.70 20.92 19.01
C THR A 133 -6.13 20.03 17.92
N GLY A 134 -4.82 19.71 18.01
CA GLY A 134 -4.15 18.88 17.02
C GLY A 134 -4.72 17.46 16.98
N ALA A 135 -5.09 16.98 15.80
CA ALA A 135 -5.61 15.63 15.62
C ALA A 135 -5.01 14.93 14.40
N LEU A 136 -4.90 13.61 14.49
CA LEU A 136 -4.42 12.73 13.43
C LEU A 136 -5.31 11.50 13.37
N ILE A 137 -6.17 11.42 12.34
CA ILE A 137 -7.16 10.35 12.18
C ILE A 137 -6.89 9.62 10.87
N ALA A 138 -6.61 8.32 10.93
CA ALA A 138 -6.40 7.48 9.76
C ALA A 138 -7.61 6.56 9.55
N ILE A 139 -8.23 6.64 8.38
CA ILE A 139 -9.35 5.79 7.98
C ILE A 139 -8.79 4.68 7.09
N GLU A 140 -8.82 3.45 7.60
CA GLU A 140 -8.41 2.24 6.89
C GLU A 140 -9.27 2.03 5.64
N GLN A 141 -8.61 1.72 4.52
CA GLN A 141 -9.26 1.41 3.25
C GLN A 141 -9.04 -0.06 2.86
N GLY A 142 -8.46 -0.32 1.70
CA GLY A 142 -8.14 -1.67 1.22
C GLY A 142 -6.91 -2.28 1.92
N THR A 143 -5.94 -1.46 2.31
CA THR A 143 -4.74 -1.90 3.02
C THR A 143 -4.98 -1.87 4.52
N GLY A 144 -4.90 -3.02 5.19
CA GLY A 144 -5.07 -3.08 6.64
C GLY A 144 -3.92 -2.44 7.41
N LEU A 145 -4.25 -1.81 8.50
CA LEU A 145 -3.31 -1.09 9.36
C LEU A 145 -2.92 -1.88 10.62
N GLY A 146 -2.95 -3.22 10.57
CA GLY A 146 -2.74 -4.08 11.74
C GLY A 146 -1.41 -3.84 12.48
N GLU A 147 -0.30 -3.59 11.77
CA GLU A 147 1.01 -3.27 12.39
C GLU A 147 0.96 -1.93 13.13
N ILE A 148 0.27 -0.95 12.57
CA ILE A 148 0.10 0.38 13.18
C ILE A 148 -0.82 0.28 14.39
N ILE A 149 -1.94 -0.44 14.28
CA ILE A 149 -2.89 -0.68 15.38
C ILE A 149 -2.19 -1.31 16.58
N SER A 150 -1.26 -2.24 16.37
CA SER A 150 -0.52 -2.91 17.43
C SER A 150 0.43 -1.99 18.23
N SER A 151 0.78 -0.81 17.69
CA SER A 151 1.62 0.18 18.35
C SER A 151 0.83 1.08 19.30
N GLY A 152 -0.50 1.09 19.23
CA GLY A 152 -1.38 1.94 20.02
C GLY A 152 -2.21 1.17 21.05
N THR A 153 -3.16 1.88 21.64
CA THR A 153 -4.15 1.32 22.56
C THR A 153 -5.42 0.94 21.81
N ILE A 154 -5.85 -0.32 21.95
CA ILE A 154 -7.10 -0.80 21.37
C ILE A 154 -8.29 -0.17 22.09
N ILE A 155 -9.23 0.41 21.34
CA ILE A 155 -10.43 1.06 21.88
C ILE A 155 -11.69 0.27 21.50
N ASP A 156 -11.78 -0.19 20.26
CA ASP A 156 -12.93 -0.92 19.69
C ASP A 156 -14.29 -0.30 20.03
N ALA A 157 -14.46 0.99 19.74
CA ALA A 157 -15.67 1.75 20.05
C ALA A 157 -16.41 2.20 18.79
N LYS A 158 -17.71 2.57 18.95
CA LYS A 158 -18.49 3.24 17.91
C LYS A 158 -17.91 4.62 17.61
N ILE A 159 -18.00 5.05 16.35
CA ILE A 159 -17.61 6.40 15.96
C ILE A 159 -18.63 7.38 16.49
N THR A 160 -18.19 8.28 17.38
CA THR A 160 -18.96 9.42 17.86
C THR A 160 -18.06 10.64 17.94
N ALA A 161 -18.61 11.82 17.66
CA ALA A 161 -17.85 13.07 17.72
C ALA A 161 -17.25 13.28 19.12
N ASN A 162 -18.06 13.07 20.14
CA ASN A 162 -17.61 13.25 21.54
C ASN A 162 -16.43 12.35 21.90
N LEU A 163 -16.41 11.09 21.45
CA LEU A 163 -15.29 10.19 21.74
C LEU A 163 -14.03 10.63 20.99
N LEU A 164 -14.14 11.00 19.70
CA LEU A 164 -13.01 11.51 18.92
C LEU A 164 -12.43 12.78 19.53
N GLU A 165 -13.27 13.72 19.97
CA GLU A 165 -12.81 14.94 20.65
C GLU A 165 -12.11 14.62 21.97
N ASN A 166 -12.65 13.71 22.79
CA ASN A 166 -12.03 13.28 24.04
C ASN A 166 -10.68 12.58 23.85
N ILE A 167 -10.53 11.80 22.78
CA ILE A 167 -9.26 11.14 22.45
C ILE A 167 -8.15 12.17 22.25
N PHE A 168 -8.43 13.30 21.59
CA PHE A 168 -7.44 14.32 21.27
C PHE A 168 -7.30 15.43 22.33
N VAL A 169 -7.94 15.28 23.50
CA VAL A 169 -7.72 16.19 24.63
C VAL A 169 -6.22 16.15 25.01
N VAL A 170 -5.60 17.32 24.99
CA VAL A 170 -4.15 17.46 25.28
C VAL A 170 -3.80 16.94 26.68
N ASN A 171 -2.64 16.35 26.82
CA ASN A 171 -2.14 15.74 28.06
C ASN A 171 -2.90 14.49 28.55
N THR A 172 -3.65 13.82 27.66
CA THR A 172 -4.21 12.49 27.93
C THR A 172 -3.39 11.39 27.25
N PRO A 173 -3.41 10.13 27.72
CA PRO A 173 -2.59 9.06 27.14
C PRO A 173 -2.90 8.73 25.66
N LEU A 174 -4.10 9.06 25.18
CA LEU A 174 -4.55 8.67 23.84
C LEU A 174 -4.32 9.74 22.76
N HIS A 175 -3.98 10.99 23.14
CA HIS A 175 -3.88 12.10 22.20
C HIS A 175 -2.59 12.11 21.38
N ASP A 176 -1.54 11.47 21.89
CA ASP A 176 -0.22 11.46 21.23
C ASP A 176 -0.14 10.27 20.27
N GLY A 177 -0.35 10.54 19.01
CA GLY A 177 -0.38 9.56 17.94
C GLY A 177 -1.63 9.65 17.06
N ALA A 178 -1.87 8.62 16.28
CA ALA A 178 -3.01 8.54 15.38
C ALA A 178 -4.15 7.71 15.97
N THR A 179 -5.39 8.16 15.70
CA THR A 179 -6.58 7.34 15.88
C THR A 179 -6.88 6.60 14.59
N ILE A 180 -7.02 5.29 14.68
CA ILE A 180 -7.32 4.43 13.51
C ILE A 180 -8.81 4.10 13.51
N ILE A 181 -9.47 4.43 12.41
CA ILE A 181 -10.86 4.06 12.11
C ILE A 181 -10.82 2.94 11.09
N GLY A 182 -11.39 1.81 11.42
CA GLY A 182 -11.52 0.65 10.53
C GLY A 182 -12.82 -0.09 10.79
N LYS A 183 -13.43 -0.64 9.75
CA LYS A 183 -14.70 -1.39 9.84
C LYS A 183 -15.81 -0.60 10.60
N ASP A 184 -15.89 0.69 10.31
CA ASP A 184 -16.88 1.62 10.89
C ASP A 184 -16.82 1.75 12.44
N ARG A 185 -15.62 1.55 12.98
CA ARG A 185 -15.33 1.68 14.43
C ARG A 185 -14.03 2.44 14.66
N ILE A 186 -13.90 3.06 15.80
CA ILE A 186 -12.61 3.51 16.32
C ILE A 186 -11.89 2.27 16.86
N VAL A 187 -10.87 1.80 16.12
CA VAL A 187 -10.16 0.56 16.44
C VAL A 187 -9.12 0.76 17.53
N ALA A 188 -8.28 1.78 17.38
CA ALA A 188 -7.19 2.08 18.30
C ALA A 188 -6.85 3.57 18.26
N SER A 189 -6.16 4.06 19.31
CA SER A 189 -5.58 5.41 19.35
C SER A 189 -4.20 5.42 19.99
N GLY A 190 -3.50 6.56 19.89
CA GLY A 190 -2.09 6.65 20.29
C GLY A 190 -1.17 5.82 19.38
N CYS A 191 -1.59 5.55 18.14
CA CYS A 191 -0.83 4.74 17.20
C CYS A 191 0.32 5.53 16.58
N VAL A 192 1.51 4.90 16.47
CA VAL A 192 2.69 5.50 15.86
C VAL A 192 2.66 5.29 14.34
N LEU A 193 2.71 6.40 13.60
CA LEU A 193 2.78 6.38 12.14
C LEU A 193 4.21 6.62 11.63
N PRO A 194 4.58 6.03 10.49
CA PRO A 194 5.86 6.34 9.85
C PRO A 194 5.89 7.80 9.38
N LEU A 195 7.01 8.45 9.55
CA LEU A 195 7.22 9.80 9.01
C LEU A 195 7.67 9.71 7.56
N THR A 196 7.18 10.63 6.72
CA THR A 196 7.68 10.75 5.35
C THR A 196 9.15 11.17 5.32
N ASN A 197 9.91 10.57 4.41
CA ASN A 197 11.31 10.92 4.13
C ASN A 197 11.44 11.93 2.97
N ASN A 198 10.32 12.37 2.39
CA ASN A 198 10.36 13.31 1.27
C ASN A 198 10.87 14.69 1.73
N GLN A 199 12.01 15.12 1.18
CA GLN A 199 12.65 16.40 1.50
C GLN A 199 12.02 17.61 0.80
N GLU A 200 11.18 17.38 -0.21
CA GLU A 200 10.47 18.45 -0.93
C GLU A 200 9.28 19.01 -0.14
N ILE A 201 8.90 18.34 0.94
CA ILE A 201 7.79 18.77 1.79
C ILE A 201 8.21 20.00 2.59
N ASN A 202 7.30 20.97 2.64
CA ASN A 202 7.52 22.23 3.36
C ASN A 202 7.97 21.95 4.82
N LYS A 203 9.16 22.43 5.17
CA LYS A 203 9.77 22.23 6.50
C LYS A 203 8.96 22.82 7.66
N LYS A 204 7.98 23.69 7.37
CA LYS A 204 7.05 24.26 8.37
C LYS A 204 5.92 23.30 8.77
N LEU A 205 5.80 22.13 8.13
CA LEU A 205 4.80 21.15 8.50
C LEU A 205 5.23 20.39 9.76
N GLY A 206 4.36 20.39 10.78
CA GLY A 206 4.57 19.66 12.02
C GLY A 206 4.59 18.15 11.86
N THR A 207 4.94 17.45 12.94
CA THR A 207 5.10 15.99 12.97
C THR A 207 3.84 15.24 12.53
N ARG A 208 2.63 15.68 12.94
CA ARG A 208 1.36 15.06 12.54
C ARG A 208 1.13 15.09 11.02
N HIS A 209 1.49 16.19 10.36
CA HIS A 209 1.40 16.27 8.90
C HIS A 209 2.38 15.31 8.21
N ARG A 210 3.62 15.25 8.69
CA ARG A 210 4.64 14.34 8.16
C ARG A 210 4.27 12.87 8.39
N ALA A 211 3.67 12.56 9.53
CA ALA A 211 3.16 11.24 9.84
C ALA A 211 1.97 10.84 8.94
N GLY A 212 1.03 11.76 8.73
CA GLY A 212 -0.10 11.52 7.83
C GLY A 212 0.34 11.28 6.38
N ILE A 213 1.31 12.05 5.87
CA ILE A 213 1.88 11.82 4.54
C ILE A 213 2.58 10.45 4.50
N GLY A 214 3.45 10.16 5.49
CA GLY A 214 4.21 8.91 5.54
C GLY A 214 3.31 7.66 5.56
N LEU A 215 2.21 7.67 6.30
CA LEU A 215 1.23 6.58 6.23
C LEU A 215 0.59 6.49 4.85
N SER A 216 0.22 7.61 4.24
CA SER A 216 -0.41 7.63 2.91
C SER A 216 0.54 7.27 1.76
N GLU A 217 1.86 7.26 1.97
CA GLU A 217 2.86 6.77 1.01
C GLU A 217 2.91 5.24 0.97
N ILE A 218 2.64 4.58 2.11
CA ILE A 218 2.77 3.11 2.24
C ILE A 218 1.43 2.37 2.26
N SER A 219 0.32 3.11 2.29
CA SER A 219 -1.04 2.55 2.31
C SER A 219 -2.00 3.43 1.52
N ASP A 220 -3.17 2.90 1.21
CA ASP A 220 -4.29 3.63 0.62
C ASP A 220 -5.21 4.28 1.67
N ALA A 221 -4.75 4.36 2.92
CA ALA A 221 -5.49 4.98 4.01
C ALA A 221 -5.72 6.48 3.73
N LEU A 222 -6.91 6.95 4.09
CA LEU A 222 -7.21 8.37 4.12
C LEU A 222 -6.82 8.93 5.48
N VAL A 223 -5.95 9.93 5.50
CA VAL A 223 -5.51 10.55 6.77
C VAL A 223 -6.00 11.98 6.88
N ILE A 224 -6.77 12.24 7.94
CA ILE A 224 -7.27 13.58 8.30
C ILE A 224 -6.32 14.15 9.34
N ILE A 225 -5.86 15.38 9.14
CA ILE A 225 -4.96 16.08 10.04
C ILE A 225 -5.55 17.43 10.41
N VAL A 226 -5.61 17.73 11.71
CA VAL A 226 -5.94 19.06 12.24
C VAL A 226 -4.66 19.68 12.82
N SER A 227 -4.34 20.88 12.37
CA SER A 227 -3.18 21.63 12.85
C SER A 227 -3.46 22.25 14.22
N GLU A 228 -2.62 21.99 15.20
CA GLU A 228 -2.70 22.62 16.54
C GLU A 228 -2.32 24.11 16.52
N GLU A 229 -1.56 24.55 15.52
CA GLU A 229 -1.17 25.95 15.39
C GLU A 229 -2.26 26.81 14.75
N THR A 230 -2.84 26.30 13.66
CA THR A 230 -3.72 27.09 12.78
C THR A 230 -5.18 26.65 12.79
N GLY A 231 -5.49 25.47 13.29
CA GLY A 231 -6.81 24.82 13.15
C GLY A 231 -7.10 24.33 11.72
N THR A 232 -6.12 24.40 10.81
CA THR A 232 -6.32 24.02 9.42
C THR A 232 -6.55 22.52 9.30
N ILE A 233 -7.65 22.13 8.62
CA ILE A 233 -7.93 20.74 8.27
C ILE A 233 -7.22 20.39 6.99
N SER A 234 -6.46 19.29 7.00
CA SER A 234 -5.73 18.75 5.86
C SER A 234 -6.03 17.28 5.64
N LEU A 235 -5.93 16.82 4.40
CA LEU A 235 -6.06 15.40 4.04
C LEU A 235 -4.78 14.92 3.36
N ALA A 236 -4.28 13.74 3.78
CA ALA A 236 -3.20 13.05 3.10
C ALA A 236 -3.74 11.78 2.43
N ILE A 237 -3.45 11.63 1.14
CA ILE A 237 -3.88 10.49 0.30
C ILE A 237 -2.77 10.22 -0.72
N ASN A 238 -2.33 8.97 -0.86
CA ASN A 238 -1.31 8.54 -1.84
C ASN A 238 -0.05 9.42 -1.82
N GLY A 239 0.47 9.75 -0.64
CA GLY A 239 1.67 10.58 -0.46
C GLY A 239 1.47 12.08 -0.71
N ARG A 240 0.25 12.54 -0.98
CA ARG A 240 -0.05 13.95 -1.26
C ARG A 240 -0.87 14.56 -0.15
N LEU A 241 -0.49 15.77 0.28
CA LEU A 241 -1.21 16.57 1.27
C LEU A 241 -2.00 17.67 0.60
N THR A 242 -3.31 17.71 0.85
CA THR A 242 -4.19 18.82 0.46
C THR A 242 -4.69 19.52 1.72
N ARG A 243 -4.68 20.86 1.73
CA ARG A 243 -4.98 21.67 2.90
C ARG A 243 -6.25 22.52 2.71
N ASN A 244 -6.68 23.16 3.80
CA ASN A 244 -7.78 24.13 3.84
C ASN A 244 -9.13 23.51 3.46
N TYR A 245 -9.49 22.43 4.11
CA TYR A 245 -10.84 21.88 4.02
C TYR A 245 -11.77 22.61 4.99
N ASP A 246 -12.92 22.99 4.48
CA ASP A 246 -14.10 23.33 5.29
C ASP A 246 -14.94 22.10 5.60
N LYS A 247 -15.92 22.25 6.47
CA LYS A 247 -16.82 21.18 6.93
C LYS A 247 -17.54 20.48 5.77
N ASP A 248 -18.09 21.23 4.83
CA ASP A 248 -18.91 20.70 3.74
C ASP A 248 -18.05 19.95 2.71
N ARG A 249 -16.88 20.51 2.41
CA ARG A 249 -15.93 19.90 1.50
C ARG A 249 -15.34 18.62 2.07
N LEU A 250 -15.02 18.61 3.38
CA LEU A 250 -14.56 17.41 4.08
C LEU A 250 -15.64 16.33 4.01
N ARG A 251 -16.89 16.66 4.35
CA ARG A 251 -18.04 15.75 4.28
C ARG A 251 -18.21 15.16 2.87
N SER A 252 -18.19 16.00 1.85
CA SER A 252 -18.37 15.58 0.46
C SER A 252 -17.28 14.59 0.01
N ILE A 253 -16.03 14.82 0.41
CA ILE A 253 -14.92 13.92 0.07
C ILE A 253 -15.01 12.60 0.80
N LEU A 254 -15.31 12.62 2.11
CA LEU A 254 -15.45 11.40 2.89
C LEU A 254 -16.58 10.51 2.33
N LEU A 255 -17.73 11.07 1.99
CA LEU A 255 -18.81 10.33 1.36
C LEU A 255 -18.38 9.72 0.02
N LYS A 256 -17.73 10.49 -0.86
CA LYS A 256 -17.25 9.98 -2.16
C LYS A 256 -16.27 8.82 -2.02
N ILE A 257 -15.36 8.89 -1.06
CA ILE A 257 -14.36 7.84 -0.84
C ILE A 257 -15.03 6.57 -0.31
N MET A 258 -15.97 6.71 0.61
CA MET A 258 -16.72 5.59 1.16
C MET A 258 -17.67 4.96 0.12
N ASP A 259 -18.30 5.75 -0.76
CA ASP A 259 -19.12 5.24 -1.88
C ASP A 259 -18.27 4.49 -2.91
N HIS A 260 -17.08 5.00 -3.26
CA HIS A 260 -16.16 4.32 -4.19
C HIS A 260 -15.67 2.97 -3.67
N ARG A 261 -15.52 2.84 -2.36
CA ARG A 261 -15.18 1.58 -1.69
C ARG A 261 -16.24 0.51 -1.91
N GLU A 262 -17.51 0.85 -1.80
CA GLU A 262 -18.61 -0.10 -2.05
C GLU A 262 -18.72 -0.50 -3.52
N GLU A 263 -18.63 0.44 -4.44
CA GLU A 263 -18.67 0.10 -5.87
C GLU A 263 -17.58 -0.88 -6.28
N LYS A 264 -16.37 -0.73 -5.73
CA LYS A 264 -15.28 -1.69 -5.94
C LYS A 264 -15.63 -3.06 -5.34
N ASN A 265 -16.16 -3.09 -4.13
CA ASN A 265 -16.52 -4.34 -3.45
C ASN A 265 -17.67 -5.06 -4.17
N VAL A 266 -18.71 -4.34 -4.61
CA VAL A 266 -19.83 -4.90 -5.40
C VAL A 266 -19.37 -5.42 -6.76
N LYS A 267 -18.52 -4.68 -7.48
CA LYS A 267 -17.97 -5.12 -8.78
C LYS A 267 -17.08 -6.36 -8.64
N THR A 268 -16.30 -6.44 -7.58
CA THR A 268 -15.43 -7.59 -7.30
C THR A 268 -16.26 -8.81 -6.88
N ALA A 269 -17.28 -8.64 -6.04
CA ALA A 269 -18.21 -9.71 -5.65
C ALA A 269 -19.02 -10.22 -6.86
N GLY A 270 -19.53 -9.33 -7.70
CA GLY A 270 -20.26 -9.69 -8.92
C GLY A 270 -19.41 -10.46 -9.93
N LYS A 271 -18.13 -10.12 -10.10
CA LYS A 271 -17.17 -10.89 -10.93
C LYS A 271 -16.93 -12.29 -10.36
N LYS A 272 -16.72 -12.42 -9.04
CA LYS A 272 -16.50 -13.73 -8.39
C LYS A 272 -17.72 -14.66 -8.53
N VAL A 273 -18.93 -14.14 -8.34
CA VAL A 273 -20.17 -14.91 -8.53
C VAL A 273 -20.32 -15.36 -9.99
N LYS A 274 -20.07 -14.49 -10.95
CA LYS A 274 -20.15 -14.82 -12.37
C LYS A 274 -19.14 -15.90 -12.78
N THR A 275 -17.90 -15.82 -12.29
CA THR A 275 -16.85 -16.83 -12.55
C THR A 275 -17.20 -18.17 -11.88
N TRP A 276 -17.77 -18.16 -10.69
CA TRP A 276 -18.19 -19.38 -9.99
C TRP A 276 -19.36 -20.08 -10.71
N ILE A 277 -20.37 -19.32 -11.14
CA ILE A 277 -21.51 -19.84 -11.94
C ILE A 277 -21.03 -20.43 -13.26
N THR A 278 -20.13 -19.71 -13.98
CA THR A 278 -19.56 -20.21 -15.26
C THR A 278 -18.73 -21.48 -15.05
N GLY A 279 -18.00 -21.58 -13.94
CA GLY A 279 -17.25 -22.78 -13.55
C GLY A 279 -18.12 -23.99 -13.20
N ILE A 280 -19.35 -23.79 -12.73
CA ILE A 280 -20.34 -24.86 -12.48
C ILE A 280 -21.00 -25.31 -13.79
N ILE A 281 -21.33 -24.37 -14.67
CA ILE A 281 -22.00 -24.67 -15.94
C ILE A 281 -21.06 -25.43 -16.90
N ASN A 282 -19.75 -25.15 -16.90
CA ASN A 282 -18.77 -25.84 -17.75
C ASN A 282 -18.29 -27.21 -17.20
N ARG A 283 -18.82 -27.67 -16.08
CA ARG A 283 -18.55 -29.02 -15.51
C ARG A 283 -19.68 -30.03 -15.75
N ARG A 284 -20.60 -29.75 -16.67
CA ARG A 284 -21.58 -30.72 -17.16
C ARG A 284 -21.27 -31.16 -18.59
#